data_39e987c6823d7f648b95e1ae02554186
#
_entry.id   39e987c6823d7f648b95e1ae02554186
#
_cell.length_a   1.000
_cell.length_b   1.000
_cell.length_c   1.000
_cell.angle_alpha   90.00
_cell.angle_beta   90.00
_cell.angle_gamma   90.00
#
_symmetry.space_group_name_H-M   'P 1'
#
loop_
_entity.id
_entity.type
_entity.pdbx_description
1 polymer ?
#
loop_
_entity_poly.entity_id
_entity_poly.type
_entity_poly.pdbx_seq_one_letter_code
_entity_poly.pdbx_strand_id
1 'polypeptide(L)'
;MKVSTRQGKYFRGGKVQKSFLFGFCIFAFVLFRVFLYRTFYVINEVEFTVWKTCNGCCYITPYKYWGVLPPKDNYLRISNIGSADIFICKGKTLCAFIDPHSDRATDTICKLKSCKYYSYSTTGDEEELKRCIAFEEEWKKYQSIYPYIAIDARVMKIEINE
;
A
#
# COMPACT_ATOMS: atom_id res chain seq x y z
N MET A 1 -49.56 -43.22 44.68
CA MET A 1 -48.14 -42.99 44.31
C MET A 1 -48.10 -42.37 42.95
N LYS A 2 -47.86 -41.02 42.83
CA LYS A 2 -47.79 -40.29 41.56
C LYS A 2 -46.30 -40.09 41.25
N VAL A 3 -45.82 -40.70 40.18
CA VAL A 3 -44.45 -40.50 39.67
C VAL A 3 -44.48 -39.28 38.75
N SER A 4 -43.80 -38.22 39.18
CA SER A 4 -43.62 -36.97 38.38
C SER A 4 -42.41 -37.13 37.49
N THR A 5 -42.61 -37.27 36.19
CA THR A 5 -41.55 -37.30 35.19
C THR A 5 -41.17 -35.83 34.84
N ARG A 6 -40.03 -35.38 35.32
CA ARG A 6 -39.39 -34.12 34.88
C ARG A 6 -38.85 -34.29 33.45
N GLN A 7 -39.52 -33.68 32.51
CA GLN A 7 -38.96 -33.50 31.15
C GLN A 7 -37.82 -32.51 31.17
N GLY A 8 -36.60 -32.97 30.91
CA GLY A 8 -35.42 -32.13 30.74
C GLY A 8 -35.54 -31.29 29.45
N LYS A 9 -35.54 -29.99 29.61
CA LYS A 9 -35.38 -29.03 28.46
C LYS A 9 -34.01 -29.24 27.85
N TYR A 10 -33.93 -29.92 26.71
CA TYR A 10 -32.74 -29.93 25.88
C TYR A 10 -32.48 -28.51 25.33
N PHE A 11 -31.42 -27.89 25.77
CA PHE A 11 -30.94 -26.62 25.30
C PHE A 11 -30.58 -26.75 23.80
N ARG A 12 -31.33 -26.10 22.94
CA ARG A 12 -31.05 -25.96 21.49
C ARG A 12 -29.84 -25.01 21.26
N GLY A 13 -28.68 -25.33 21.83
CA GLY A 13 -27.44 -24.49 21.72
C GLY A 13 -26.70 -24.61 20.40
N GLY A 14 -26.97 -25.61 19.57
CA GLY A 14 -26.10 -25.95 18.44
C GLY A 14 -26.13 -24.98 17.24
N LYS A 15 -27.23 -24.25 17.03
CA LYS A 15 -27.34 -23.35 15.84
C LYS A 15 -26.65 -22.00 16.07
N VAL A 16 -26.78 -21.43 17.26
CA VAL A 16 -26.15 -20.13 17.60
C VAL A 16 -24.64 -20.24 17.61
N GLN A 17 -24.11 -21.32 18.12
CA GLN A 17 -22.66 -21.57 18.18
C GLN A 17 -22.03 -21.74 16.80
N LYS A 18 -22.72 -22.41 15.86
CA LYS A 18 -22.22 -22.54 14.47
C LYS A 18 -22.21 -21.21 13.71
N SER A 19 -23.25 -20.37 13.89
CA SER A 19 -23.31 -19.04 13.26
C SER A 19 -22.23 -18.10 13.80
N PHE A 20 -21.95 -18.17 15.10
CA PHE A 20 -20.87 -17.37 15.71
C PHE A 20 -19.49 -17.81 15.21
N LEU A 21 -19.25 -19.10 15.12
CA LEU A 21 -17.99 -19.65 14.59
C LEU A 21 -17.78 -19.25 13.13
N PHE A 22 -18.83 -19.32 12.32
CA PHE A 22 -18.78 -18.91 10.91
C PHE A 22 -18.49 -17.41 10.75
N GLY A 23 -19.15 -16.56 11.54
CA GLY A 23 -18.89 -15.11 11.56
C GLY A 23 -17.46 -14.77 11.99
N PHE A 24 -16.95 -15.49 13.00
CA PHE A 24 -15.57 -15.34 13.45
C PHE A 24 -14.55 -15.77 12.38
N CYS A 25 -14.80 -16.88 11.68
CA CYS A 25 -13.94 -17.32 10.57
C CYS A 25 -13.89 -16.30 9.43
N ILE A 26 -15.05 -15.72 9.05
CA ILE A 26 -15.09 -14.67 8.03
C ILE A 26 -14.31 -13.44 8.49
N PHE A 27 -14.52 -13.00 9.72
CA PHE A 27 -13.82 -11.85 10.29
C PHE A 27 -12.31 -12.09 10.35
N ALA A 28 -11.87 -13.24 10.82
CA ALA A 28 -10.47 -13.65 10.86
C ALA A 28 -9.87 -13.71 9.44
N PHE A 29 -10.61 -14.24 8.46
CA PHE A 29 -10.17 -14.28 7.06
C PHE A 29 -10.02 -12.86 6.47
N VAL A 30 -10.94 -11.96 6.74
CA VAL A 30 -10.86 -10.55 6.28
C VAL A 30 -9.66 -9.85 6.93
N LEU A 31 -9.47 -10.00 8.25
CA LEU A 31 -8.29 -9.46 8.92
C LEU A 31 -7.00 -10.02 8.34
N PHE A 32 -6.92 -11.34 8.16
CA PHE A 32 -5.76 -11.99 7.57
C PHE A 32 -5.44 -11.46 6.18
N ARG A 33 -6.48 -11.26 5.32
CA ARG A 33 -6.31 -10.65 3.99
C ARG A 33 -5.79 -9.21 4.06
N VAL A 34 -6.29 -8.40 4.99
CA VAL A 34 -5.84 -7.02 5.17
C VAL A 34 -4.37 -6.98 5.61
N PHE A 35 -3.94 -7.91 6.44
CA PHE A 35 -2.55 -7.96 6.94
C PHE A 35 -1.56 -8.57 5.93
N LEU A 36 -1.97 -9.55 5.12
CA LEU A 36 -1.09 -10.24 4.18
C LEU A 36 -0.54 -9.36 3.05
N TYR A 37 -1.25 -8.28 2.70
CA TYR A 37 -0.83 -7.38 1.63
C TYR A 37 -0.12 -6.13 2.13
N ARG A 38 0.38 -6.17 3.37
CA ARG A 38 1.09 -5.08 4.00
C ARG A 38 2.50 -5.52 4.39
N THR A 39 3.47 -4.75 3.96
CA THR A 39 4.87 -4.99 4.28
C THR A 39 5.47 -3.72 4.89
N PHE A 40 6.34 -3.92 5.87
CA PHE A 40 7.04 -2.84 6.55
C PHE A 40 8.51 -2.88 6.18
N TYR A 41 9.08 -1.72 5.92
CA TYR A 41 10.48 -1.53 5.57
C TYR A 41 11.07 -0.45 6.45
N VAL A 42 12.36 -0.57 6.74
CA VAL A 42 13.15 0.49 7.39
C VAL A 42 14.34 0.76 6.49
N ILE A 43 14.46 1.98 5.99
CA ILE A 43 15.53 2.40 5.11
C ILE A 43 16.06 3.72 5.64
N ASN A 44 17.34 3.77 5.97
CA ASN A 44 17.99 4.97 6.51
C ASN A 44 17.17 5.61 7.66
N GLU A 45 16.76 4.80 8.63
CA GLU A 45 15.92 5.19 9.79
C GLU A 45 14.52 5.73 9.45
N VAL A 46 14.08 5.63 8.21
CA VAL A 46 12.71 5.95 7.82
C VAL A 46 11.91 4.65 7.71
N GLU A 47 10.83 4.58 8.47
CA GLU A 47 9.90 3.45 8.39
C GLU A 47 8.95 3.65 7.22
N PHE A 48 8.77 2.63 6.39
CA PHE A 48 7.78 2.61 5.32
C PHE A 48 6.79 1.50 5.52
N THR A 49 5.54 1.78 5.19
CA THR A 49 4.53 0.75 4.97
C THR A 49 4.13 0.76 3.51
N VAL A 50 4.26 -0.38 2.86
CA VAL A 50 3.71 -0.62 1.53
C VAL A 50 2.48 -1.52 1.69
N TRP A 51 1.33 -1.01 1.29
CA TRP A 51 0.06 -1.71 1.44
C TRP A 51 -0.69 -1.81 0.13
N LYS A 52 -0.81 -3.02 -0.40
CA LYS A 52 -1.66 -3.31 -1.57
C LYS A 52 -3.08 -3.62 -1.12
N THR A 53 -4.02 -2.89 -1.66
CA THR A 53 -5.46 -3.09 -1.41
C THR A 53 -6.06 -4.14 -2.35
N CYS A 54 -7.24 -4.66 -2.01
CA CYS A 54 -7.93 -5.67 -2.85
C CYS A 54 -8.33 -5.15 -4.24
N ASN A 55 -8.45 -3.86 -4.45
CA ASN A 55 -8.66 -3.25 -5.78
C ASN A 55 -7.34 -3.04 -6.55
N GLY A 56 -6.22 -3.53 -6.02
CA GLY A 56 -4.91 -3.48 -6.65
C GLY A 56 -4.12 -2.21 -6.43
N CYS A 57 -4.71 -1.12 -5.91
CA CYS A 57 -3.97 0.09 -5.60
C CYS A 57 -2.93 -0.17 -4.50
N CYS A 58 -1.79 0.48 -4.62
CA CYS A 58 -0.72 0.42 -3.64
C CYS A 58 -0.63 1.76 -2.88
N TYR A 59 -0.67 1.70 -1.55
CA TYR A 59 -0.45 2.85 -0.68
C TYR A 59 0.92 2.72 -0.03
N ILE A 60 1.67 3.81 -0.06
CA ILE A 60 2.99 3.90 0.53
C ILE A 60 2.98 5.03 1.55
N THR A 61 3.32 4.72 2.79
CA THR A 61 3.41 5.73 3.86
C THR A 61 4.83 5.74 4.44
N PRO A 62 5.39 6.92 4.77
CA PRO A 62 6.71 7.03 5.39
C PRO A 62 6.61 6.88 6.92
N TYR A 63 5.81 5.93 7.37
CA TYR A 63 5.63 5.54 8.78
C TYR A 63 4.94 4.19 8.87
N LYS A 64 5.01 3.56 10.03
CA LYS A 64 4.35 2.29 10.31
C LYS A 64 2.84 2.48 10.42
N TYR A 65 2.11 1.98 9.41
CA TYR A 65 0.66 2.14 9.31
C TYR A 65 -0.07 0.83 9.58
N TRP A 66 -0.94 0.82 10.60
CA TRP A 66 -1.72 -0.35 11.03
C TRP A 66 -3.22 -0.24 10.76
N GLY A 67 -3.68 0.85 10.18
CA GLY A 67 -5.11 1.07 9.92
C GLY A 67 -5.69 0.04 8.93
N VAL A 68 -6.96 -0.31 9.08
CA VAL A 68 -7.69 -1.22 8.16
C VAL A 68 -8.28 -0.48 6.95
N LEU A 69 -8.38 0.84 7.04
CA LEU A 69 -8.83 1.71 5.95
C LEU A 69 -7.62 2.40 5.30
N PRO A 70 -7.72 2.89 4.07
CA PRO A 70 -6.66 3.68 3.45
C PRO A 70 -6.25 4.87 4.32
N PRO A 71 -4.95 5.23 4.34
CA PRO A 71 -4.47 6.39 5.07
C PRO A 71 -5.14 7.67 4.55
N LYS A 72 -5.42 8.63 5.45
CA LYS A 72 -6.08 9.89 5.10
C LYS A 72 -5.11 10.94 4.58
N ASP A 73 -3.88 10.92 5.09
CA ASP A 73 -2.83 11.87 4.77
C ASP A 73 -1.44 11.21 4.78
N ASN A 74 -0.43 11.95 4.35
CA ASN A 74 0.98 11.55 4.32
C ASN A 74 1.22 10.18 3.67
N TYR A 75 0.69 10.02 2.46
CA TYR A 75 0.82 8.81 1.64
C TYR A 75 1.05 9.12 0.17
N LEU A 76 1.64 8.17 -0.52
CA LEU A 76 1.61 8.04 -1.98
C LEU A 76 0.69 6.87 -2.33
N ARG A 77 -0.26 7.09 -3.21
CA ARG A 77 -1.08 6.04 -3.82
C ARG A 77 -0.70 5.91 -5.28
N ILE A 78 -0.38 4.70 -5.71
CA ILE A 78 -0.18 4.35 -7.11
C ILE A 78 -1.24 3.34 -7.55
N SER A 79 -1.56 3.33 -8.84
CA SER A 79 -2.48 2.35 -9.42
C SER A 79 -1.88 0.95 -9.41
N ASN A 80 -2.67 -0.05 -9.76
CA ASN A 80 -2.22 -1.45 -9.84
C ASN A 80 -1.23 -1.73 -10.97
N ILE A 81 -1.05 -0.79 -11.88
CA ILE A 81 -0.10 -0.88 -13.00
C ILE A 81 1.05 0.13 -12.87
N GLY A 82 1.06 0.93 -11.80
CA GLY A 82 2.04 1.97 -11.56
C GLY A 82 3.33 1.46 -10.94
N SER A 83 4.38 2.23 -11.14
CA SER A 83 5.65 2.09 -10.41
C SER A 83 6.07 3.43 -9.82
N ALA A 84 6.82 3.37 -8.73
CA ALA A 84 7.33 4.53 -8.05
C ALA A 84 8.67 4.23 -7.38
N ASP A 85 9.61 5.16 -7.50
CA ASP A 85 10.85 5.17 -6.74
C ASP A 85 10.81 6.31 -5.73
N ILE A 86 11.02 5.98 -4.46
CA ILE A 86 10.99 6.95 -3.38
C ILE A 86 12.39 7.04 -2.77
N PHE A 87 13.05 8.16 -2.99
CA PHE A 87 14.38 8.47 -2.47
C PHE A 87 14.29 9.15 -1.11
N ILE A 88 15.21 8.79 -0.23
CA ILE A 88 15.35 9.40 1.10
C ILE A 88 16.49 10.40 1.07
N CYS A 89 16.15 11.68 0.91
CA CYS A 89 17.10 12.77 0.80
C CYS A 89 17.56 13.25 2.18
N LYS A 90 18.53 14.19 2.20
CA LYS A 90 19.00 14.81 3.42
C LYS A 90 17.86 15.41 4.24
N GLY A 91 17.95 15.26 5.57
CA GLY A 91 16.91 15.74 6.50
C GLY A 91 15.61 14.92 6.45
N LYS A 92 15.66 13.66 5.96
CA LYS A 92 14.51 12.77 5.80
C LYS A 92 13.40 13.32 4.87
N THR A 93 13.78 14.25 3.98
CA THR A 93 12.89 14.71 2.91
C THR A 93 12.76 13.60 1.87
N LEU A 94 11.54 13.35 1.41
CA LEU A 94 11.27 12.33 0.40
C LEU A 94 11.25 12.95 -1.00
N CYS A 95 11.71 12.19 -1.99
CA CYS A 95 11.57 12.53 -3.40
C CYS A 95 10.94 11.33 -4.11
N ALA A 96 9.76 11.51 -4.66
CA ALA A 96 9.03 10.46 -5.35
C ALA A 96 9.08 10.66 -6.87
N PHE A 97 9.60 9.67 -7.57
CA PHE A 97 9.62 9.58 -9.03
C PHE A 97 8.57 8.56 -9.45
N ILE A 98 7.62 8.98 -10.25
CA ILE A 98 6.52 8.12 -10.73
C ILE A 98 6.72 7.89 -12.22
N ASP A 99 6.77 6.62 -12.62
CA ASP A 99 6.85 6.26 -14.03
C ASP A 99 5.54 6.58 -14.75
N PRO A 100 5.54 7.52 -15.68
CA PRO A 100 4.33 7.96 -16.39
C PRO A 100 3.83 6.93 -17.40
N HIS A 101 4.69 6.04 -17.89
CA HIS A 101 4.29 4.99 -18.83
C HIS A 101 3.50 3.87 -18.16
N SER A 102 3.65 3.72 -16.84
CA SER A 102 2.98 2.69 -16.06
C SER A 102 1.66 3.16 -15.46
N ASP A 103 1.39 4.45 -15.49
CA ASP A 103 0.20 5.02 -14.87
C ASP A 103 -0.51 5.99 -15.83
N ARG A 104 -1.78 5.76 -16.08
CA ARG A 104 -2.61 6.84 -16.59
C ARG A 104 -2.62 7.88 -15.48
N ALA A 105 -1.99 9.02 -15.70
CA ALA A 105 -1.67 10.08 -14.73
C ALA A 105 -2.81 10.50 -13.77
N THR A 106 -4.03 10.03 -14.03
CA THR A 106 -5.24 10.31 -13.25
C THR A 106 -5.37 9.53 -11.95
N ASP A 107 -4.61 8.44 -11.76
CA ASP A 107 -4.82 7.52 -10.65
C ASP A 107 -3.76 7.59 -9.55
N THR A 108 -2.67 8.34 -9.78
CA THR A 108 -1.64 8.55 -8.77
C THR A 108 -1.96 9.76 -7.91
N ILE A 109 -1.94 9.57 -6.61
CA ILE A 109 -2.21 10.62 -5.62
C ILE A 109 -1.02 10.72 -4.67
N CYS A 110 -0.31 11.84 -4.73
CA CYS A 110 0.76 12.15 -3.78
C CYS A 110 0.26 13.13 -2.70
N LYS A 111 0.17 12.65 -1.46
CA LYS A 111 -0.12 13.45 -0.26
C LYS A 111 1.01 13.36 0.77
N LEU A 112 2.21 12.98 0.33
CA LEU A 112 3.37 12.92 1.21
C LEU A 112 3.75 14.32 1.69
N LYS A 113 3.95 14.46 3.00
CA LYS A 113 4.46 15.69 3.61
C LYS A 113 5.96 15.80 3.30
N SER A 114 6.41 17.03 3.01
CA SER A 114 7.82 17.31 2.70
C SER A 114 8.39 16.43 1.58
N CYS A 115 7.60 16.19 0.53
CA CYS A 115 7.99 15.38 -0.61
C CYS A 115 8.10 16.25 -1.86
N LYS A 116 9.21 16.11 -2.58
CA LYS A 116 9.28 16.54 -3.98
C LYS A 116 8.71 15.45 -4.85
N TYR A 117 7.82 15.82 -5.75
CA TYR A 117 7.13 14.89 -6.62
C TYR A 117 7.54 15.15 -8.07
N TYR A 118 8.01 14.12 -8.74
CA TYR A 118 8.41 14.15 -10.14
C TYR A 118 7.51 13.20 -10.93
N SER A 119 6.80 13.75 -11.89
CA SER A 119 6.12 13.00 -12.92
C SER A 119 6.02 13.84 -14.18
N TYR A 120 5.81 13.22 -15.31
CA TYR A 120 5.47 13.92 -16.53
C TYR A 120 4.25 13.28 -17.19
N SER A 121 3.56 14.04 -18.02
CA SER A 121 2.40 13.55 -18.76
C SER A 121 2.84 13.09 -20.15
N THR A 122 2.39 11.93 -20.58
CA THR A 122 2.64 11.42 -21.93
C THR A 122 1.64 12.06 -22.90
N THR A 123 2.11 12.99 -23.71
CA THR A 123 1.30 13.71 -24.72
C THR A 123 1.65 13.32 -26.15
N GLY A 124 2.77 12.62 -26.36
CA GLY A 124 3.23 12.18 -27.68
C GLY A 124 3.87 13.30 -28.51
N ASP A 125 4.24 14.42 -27.90
CA ASP A 125 4.86 15.56 -28.57
C ASP A 125 6.39 15.65 -28.33
N GLU A 126 7.06 16.54 -29.04
CA GLU A 126 8.51 16.74 -28.90
C GLU A 126 8.90 17.26 -27.51
N GLU A 127 8.01 17.99 -26.83
CA GLU A 127 8.24 18.45 -25.48
C GLU A 127 8.21 17.28 -24.46
N GLU A 128 7.43 16.25 -24.74
CA GLU A 128 7.42 15.04 -23.92
C GLU A 128 8.79 14.39 -23.89
N LEU A 129 9.46 14.26 -25.03
CA LEU A 129 10.79 13.68 -25.10
C LEU A 129 11.79 14.49 -24.24
N LYS A 130 11.72 15.81 -24.27
CA LYS A 130 12.58 16.68 -23.45
C LYS A 130 12.29 16.47 -21.95
N ARG A 131 11.00 16.38 -21.58
CA ARG A 131 10.60 16.11 -20.18
C ARG A 131 11.05 14.74 -19.72
N CYS A 132 10.94 13.73 -20.59
CA CYS A 132 11.41 12.37 -20.31
C CYS A 132 12.92 12.34 -20.04
N ILE A 133 13.73 12.97 -20.89
CA ILE A 133 15.17 13.05 -20.73
C ILE A 133 15.52 13.75 -19.41
N ALA A 134 14.91 14.91 -19.14
CA ALA A 134 15.15 15.64 -17.88
C ALA A 134 14.74 14.84 -16.64
N PHE A 135 13.65 14.09 -16.71
CA PHE A 135 13.22 13.18 -15.64
C PHE A 135 14.22 12.06 -15.40
N GLU A 136 14.70 11.41 -16.46
CA GLU A 136 15.70 10.33 -16.36
C GLU A 136 17.03 10.83 -15.83
N GLU A 137 17.49 12.01 -16.25
CA GLU A 137 18.74 12.62 -15.76
C GLU A 137 18.62 12.92 -14.26
N GLU A 138 17.53 13.53 -13.83
CA GLU A 138 17.31 13.82 -12.43
C GLU A 138 17.19 12.53 -11.61
N TRP A 139 16.47 11.52 -12.10
CA TRP A 139 16.34 10.22 -11.46
C TRP A 139 17.69 9.54 -11.28
N LYS A 140 18.53 9.48 -12.34
CA LYS A 140 19.90 8.90 -12.26
C LYS A 140 20.76 9.61 -11.24
N LYS A 141 20.67 10.93 -11.16
CA LYS A 141 21.35 11.74 -10.16
C LYS A 141 20.93 11.37 -8.74
N TYR A 142 19.62 11.21 -8.49
CA TYR A 142 19.14 10.77 -7.18
C TYR A 142 19.58 9.35 -6.86
N GLN A 143 19.49 8.43 -7.81
CA GLN A 143 19.92 7.04 -7.67
C GLN A 143 21.39 6.90 -7.26
N SER A 144 22.25 7.78 -7.73
CA SER A 144 23.68 7.75 -7.39
C SER A 144 24.03 8.32 -6.01
N ILE A 145 23.11 9.03 -5.36
CA ILE A 145 23.39 9.81 -4.14
C ILE A 145 22.59 9.32 -2.93
N TYR A 146 21.34 8.87 -3.15
CA TYR A 146 20.40 8.63 -2.08
C TYR A 146 19.90 7.19 -2.04
N PRO A 147 19.70 6.61 -0.86
CA PRO A 147 18.99 5.35 -0.73
C PRO A 147 17.52 5.51 -1.18
N TYR A 148 16.97 4.44 -1.73
CA TYR A 148 15.61 4.48 -2.24
C TYR A 148 14.87 3.14 -2.13
N ILE A 149 13.56 3.20 -2.17
CA ILE A 149 12.66 2.06 -2.33
C ILE A 149 11.99 2.16 -3.71
N ALA A 150 12.21 1.14 -4.53
CA ALA A 150 11.52 0.98 -5.82
C ALA A 150 10.34 0.03 -5.66
N ILE A 151 9.19 0.45 -6.13
CA ILE A 151 7.94 -0.28 -5.99
C ILE A 151 7.29 -0.44 -7.36
N ASP A 152 7.14 -1.69 -7.81
CA ASP A 152 6.33 -2.03 -8.96
C ASP A 152 5.02 -2.70 -8.50
N ALA A 153 3.92 -1.96 -8.57
CA ALA A 153 2.62 -2.43 -8.10
C ALA A 153 2.03 -3.55 -8.97
N ARG A 154 2.46 -3.68 -10.24
CA ARG A 154 2.01 -4.73 -11.17
C ARG A 154 2.36 -6.12 -10.64
N VAL A 155 3.61 -6.28 -10.26
CA VAL A 155 4.16 -7.57 -9.81
C VAL A 155 4.41 -7.62 -8.30
N MET A 156 4.10 -6.55 -7.58
CA MET A 156 4.42 -6.38 -6.15
C MET A 156 5.91 -6.62 -5.86
N LYS A 157 6.75 -6.19 -6.79
CA LYS A 157 8.19 -6.21 -6.60
C LYS A 157 8.60 -4.95 -5.84
N ILE A 158 9.35 -5.13 -4.79
CA ILE A 158 9.91 -4.05 -3.99
C ILE A 158 11.39 -4.29 -3.90
N GLU A 159 12.16 -3.32 -4.34
CA GLU A 159 13.62 -3.32 -4.26
C GLU A 159 14.07 -2.19 -3.34
N ILE A 160 15.03 -2.49 -2.49
CA ILE A 160 15.65 -1.52 -1.58
C ILE A 160 17.08 -1.37 -2.04
N ASN A 161 17.52 -0.13 -2.20
CA ASN A 161 18.89 0.23 -2.49
C ASN A 161 19.38 1.18 -1.39
N GLU A 162 20.42 0.76 -0.66
CA GLU A 162 21.02 1.48 0.47
C GLU A 162 22.38 2.09 0.10
#